data_90cbe951dfc0d2d55abd2901042f60d0
#
_entry.id   90cbe951dfc0d2d55abd2901042f60d0
#
_cell.length_a   1.000
_cell.length_b   1.000
_cell.length_c   1.000
_cell.angle_alpha   90.00
_cell.angle_beta   90.00
_cell.angle_gamma   90.00
#
_symmetry.space_group_name_H-M   'P 1'
#
loop_
_entity.id
_entity.type
_entity.pdbx_description
1 polymer ?
#
loop_
_entity_poly.entity_id
_entity_poly.type
_entity_poly.pdbx_seq_one_letter_code
_entity_poly.pdbx_strand_id
1 'polypeptide(L)'
;MQLDEIDIRILRHLQQNARMSNVELAGLVGLSPAPCLRRVKALEVGGVIQRYVALLNPRAIGFNVTVLVQVSLDRQVAERFQFFEQAVMERPEVLECDVTTGPSDFVMRVVVQDVAAYERFQREFLSRIEGVSSTNSSFALKPVKYRTEFPLLDPPASTRAASTRSRTPGTRRRPAARGRRATAAGAARK
;
A
#
# COMPACT_ATOMS: atom_id res chain seq x y z
N MET A 1 2.17 4.50 11.46
CA MET A 1 2.81 3.17 11.69
C MET A 1 4.18 3.19 11.02
N GLN A 2 5.24 2.73 11.68
CA GLN A 2 6.56 2.60 11.08
C GLN A 2 6.72 1.16 10.57
N LEU A 3 7.00 0.99 9.27
CA LEU A 3 7.17 -0.32 8.64
C LEU A 3 8.58 -0.86 8.92
N ASP A 4 8.69 -2.13 9.30
CA ASP A 4 9.98 -2.83 9.43
C ASP A 4 10.30 -3.63 8.15
N GLU A 5 11.48 -4.26 8.12
CA GLU A 5 11.95 -5.04 6.97
C GLU A 5 11.01 -6.22 6.62
N ILE A 6 10.42 -6.84 7.64
CA ILE A 6 9.48 -7.94 7.43
C ILE A 6 8.17 -7.43 6.84
N ASP A 7 7.67 -6.31 7.31
CA ASP A 7 6.45 -5.67 6.77
C ASP A 7 6.64 -5.31 5.29
N ILE A 8 7.78 -4.75 4.93
CA ILE A 8 8.13 -4.47 3.53
C ILE A 8 8.17 -5.75 2.68
N ARG A 9 8.72 -6.86 3.21
CA ARG A 9 8.73 -8.14 2.50
C ARG A 9 7.31 -8.70 2.32
N ILE A 10 6.47 -8.64 3.35
CA ILE A 10 5.05 -9.01 3.26
C ILE A 10 4.36 -8.21 2.16
N LEU A 11 4.50 -6.89 2.15
CA LEU A 11 3.88 -6.01 1.16
C LEU A 11 4.37 -6.30 -0.26
N ARG A 12 5.67 -6.58 -0.46
CA ARG A 12 6.22 -6.95 -1.77
C ARG A 12 5.55 -8.20 -2.35
N HIS A 13 5.35 -9.24 -1.52
CA HIS A 13 4.69 -10.46 -1.97
C HIS A 13 3.19 -10.24 -2.22
N LEU A 14 2.50 -9.53 -1.34
CA LEU A 14 1.07 -9.26 -1.50
C LEU A 14 0.75 -8.36 -2.70
N GLN A 15 1.61 -7.43 -3.07
CA GLN A 15 1.45 -6.64 -4.30
C GLN A 15 1.51 -7.51 -5.57
N GLN A 16 2.31 -8.59 -5.55
CA GLN A 16 2.44 -9.50 -6.69
C GLN A 16 1.31 -10.54 -6.73
N ASN A 17 0.91 -11.06 -5.57
CA ASN A 17 -0.15 -12.05 -5.46
C ASN A 17 -0.95 -11.87 -4.16
N ALA A 18 -2.02 -11.09 -4.24
CA ALA A 18 -2.93 -10.86 -3.13
C ALA A 18 -3.77 -12.10 -2.72
N ARG A 19 -3.76 -13.17 -3.54
CA ARG A 19 -4.47 -14.43 -3.26
C ARG A 19 -3.58 -15.47 -2.56
N MET A 20 -2.34 -15.13 -2.25
CA MET A 20 -1.42 -16.01 -1.54
C MET A 20 -1.97 -16.37 -0.16
N SER A 21 -1.87 -17.65 0.22
CA SER A 21 -2.28 -18.08 1.55
C SER A 21 -1.32 -17.55 2.62
N ASN A 22 -1.82 -17.36 3.84
CA ASN A 22 -0.98 -16.90 4.94
C ASN A 22 0.17 -17.88 5.27
N VAL A 23 -0.01 -19.17 5.01
CA VAL A 23 1.03 -20.19 5.22
C VAL A 23 2.18 -20.00 4.22
N GLU A 24 1.85 -19.82 2.94
CA GLU A 24 2.83 -19.54 1.88
C GLU A 24 3.56 -18.22 2.15
N LEU A 25 2.82 -17.15 2.46
CA LEU A 25 3.40 -15.85 2.78
C LEU A 25 4.36 -15.94 3.97
N ALA A 26 3.97 -16.63 5.04
CA ALA A 26 4.79 -16.82 6.22
C ALA A 26 6.12 -17.52 5.88
N GLY A 27 6.07 -18.58 5.05
CA GLY A 27 7.28 -19.27 4.56
C GLY A 27 8.22 -18.32 3.79
N LEU A 28 7.68 -17.50 2.89
CA LEU A 28 8.45 -16.55 2.07
C LEU A 28 9.12 -15.45 2.90
N VAL A 29 8.48 -15.00 3.97
CA VAL A 29 9.03 -13.93 4.83
C VAL A 29 9.81 -14.46 6.04
N GLY A 30 9.92 -15.79 6.20
CA GLY A 30 10.68 -16.43 7.29
C GLY A 30 9.98 -16.34 8.66
N LEU A 31 8.65 -16.40 8.68
CA LEU A 31 7.83 -16.42 9.89
C LEU A 31 7.01 -17.69 10.00
N SER A 32 6.53 -18.00 11.22
CA SER A 32 5.42 -18.93 11.39
C SER A 32 4.07 -18.27 11.03
N PRO A 33 3.01 -19.04 10.70
CA PRO A 33 1.74 -18.49 10.21
C PRO A 33 1.06 -17.48 11.15
N ALA A 34 1.10 -17.72 12.46
CA ALA A 34 0.40 -16.85 13.42
C ALA A 34 1.02 -15.43 13.53
N PRO A 35 2.34 -15.25 13.70
CA PRO A 35 2.97 -13.93 13.62
C PRO A 35 2.78 -13.24 12.26
N CYS A 36 2.83 -14.00 11.15
CA CYS A 36 2.60 -13.44 9.82
C CYS A 36 1.19 -12.86 9.71
N LEU A 37 0.17 -13.62 10.08
CA LEU A 37 -1.23 -13.15 10.08
C LEU A 37 -1.43 -11.91 10.93
N ARG A 38 -0.81 -11.85 12.12
CA ARG A 38 -0.89 -10.69 12.99
C ARG A 38 -0.32 -9.42 12.34
N ARG A 39 0.81 -9.57 11.60
CA ARG A 39 1.41 -8.45 10.86
C ARG A 39 0.54 -8.00 9.69
N VAL A 40 0.01 -8.92 8.89
CA VAL A 40 -0.91 -8.59 7.80
C VAL A 40 -2.11 -7.82 8.33
N LYS A 41 -2.76 -8.30 9.40
CA LYS A 41 -3.87 -7.57 10.05
C LYS A 41 -3.46 -6.19 10.57
N ALA A 42 -2.26 -6.04 11.11
CA ALA A 42 -1.76 -4.73 11.55
C ALA A 42 -1.57 -3.76 10.36
N LEU A 43 -1.10 -4.25 9.21
CA LEU A 43 -0.98 -3.47 7.98
C LEU A 43 -2.35 -3.05 7.40
N GLU A 44 -3.34 -3.94 7.50
CA GLU A 44 -4.73 -3.65 7.10
C GLU A 44 -5.37 -2.61 8.03
N VAL A 45 -5.35 -2.84 9.33
CA VAL A 45 -5.90 -1.92 10.34
C VAL A 45 -5.18 -0.57 10.33
N GLY A 46 -3.86 -0.59 10.09
CA GLY A 46 -3.04 0.62 9.95
C GLY A 46 -3.24 1.39 8.64
N GLY A 47 -4.10 0.91 7.72
CA GLY A 47 -4.41 1.56 6.45
C GLY A 47 -3.29 1.49 5.41
N VAL A 48 -2.23 0.71 5.67
CA VAL A 48 -1.16 0.48 4.68
C VAL A 48 -1.66 -0.39 3.54
N ILE A 49 -2.42 -1.43 3.86
CA ILE A 49 -3.21 -2.20 2.90
C ILE A 49 -4.63 -1.64 2.94
N GLN A 50 -5.02 -0.95 1.89
CA GLN A 50 -6.35 -0.33 1.82
C GLN A 50 -7.44 -1.35 1.48
N ARG A 51 -7.16 -2.23 0.50
CA ARG A 51 -8.10 -3.26 0.00
C ARG A 51 -7.40 -4.25 -0.92
N TYR A 52 -8.04 -5.38 -1.15
CA TYR A 52 -7.64 -6.36 -2.15
C TYR A 52 -8.59 -6.26 -3.34
N VAL A 53 -8.05 -6.18 -4.56
CA VAL A 53 -8.83 -6.03 -5.80
C VAL A 53 -8.34 -6.96 -6.89
N ALA A 54 -9.24 -7.36 -7.79
CA ALA A 54 -8.87 -8.00 -9.04
C ALA A 54 -8.56 -6.95 -10.10
N LEU A 55 -7.44 -7.09 -10.80
CA LEU A 55 -7.13 -6.29 -11.96
C LEU A 55 -7.77 -6.93 -13.19
N LEU A 56 -8.63 -6.18 -13.86
CA LEU A 56 -9.35 -6.65 -15.03
C LEU A 56 -8.66 -6.20 -16.32
N ASN A 57 -8.78 -7.01 -17.37
CA ASN A 57 -8.42 -6.57 -18.72
C ASN A 57 -9.55 -5.71 -19.28
N PRO A 58 -9.37 -4.39 -19.47
CA PRO A 58 -10.43 -3.50 -19.90
C PRO A 58 -11.07 -3.93 -21.23
N ARG A 59 -10.26 -4.37 -22.19
CA ARG A 59 -10.75 -4.82 -23.50
C ARG A 59 -11.62 -6.07 -23.41
N ALA A 60 -11.29 -6.99 -22.52
CA ALA A 60 -12.06 -8.21 -22.32
C ALA A 60 -13.45 -7.96 -21.74
N ILE A 61 -13.65 -6.81 -21.08
CA ILE A 61 -14.92 -6.39 -20.50
C ILE A 61 -15.57 -5.22 -21.27
N GLY A 62 -15.09 -4.94 -22.51
CA GLY A 62 -15.72 -4.00 -23.43
C GLY A 62 -15.23 -2.56 -23.37
N PHE A 63 -14.27 -2.21 -22.51
CA PHE A 63 -13.69 -0.87 -22.45
C PHE A 63 -12.48 -0.76 -23.38
N ASN A 64 -12.69 -0.25 -24.60
CA ASN A 64 -11.67 -0.22 -25.64
C ASN A 64 -10.92 1.11 -25.72
N VAL A 65 -11.49 2.18 -25.15
CA VAL A 65 -10.98 3.54 -25.24
C VAL A 65 -10.64 4.08 -23.86
N THR A 66 -9.41 4.55 -23.70
CA THR A 66 -8.94 5.30 -22.54
C THR A 66 -8.61 6.71 -22.99
N VAL A 67 -9.12 7.70 -22.27
CA VAL A 67 -8.88 9.12 -22.55
C VAL A 67 -8.28 9.79 -21.32
N LEU A 68 -7.20 10.52 -21.51
CA LEU A 68 -6.63 11.43 -20.52
C LEU A 68 -7.25 12.81 -20.77
N VAL A 69 -7.96 13.32 -19.77
CA VAL A 69 -8.70 14.58 -19.89
C VAL A 69 -8.12 15.59 -18.91
N GLN A 70 -7.65 16.69 -19.44
CA GLN A 70 -7.25 17.86 -18.65
C GLN A 70 -8.45 18.82 -18.59
N VAL A 71 -8.76 19.31 -17.40
CA VAL A 71 -9.88 20.23 -17.17
C VAL A 71 -9.37 21.49 -16.48
N SER A 72 -9.80 22.64 -16.99
CA SER A 72 -9.56 23.92 -16.34
C SER A 72 -10.89 24.57 -15.94
N LEU A 73 -10.91 25.17 -14.76
CA LEU A 73 -12.06 25.90 -14.25
C LEU A 73 -11.96 27.39 -14.59
N ASP A 74 -13.09 28.08 -14.61
CA ASP A 74 -13.19 29.52 -14.85
C ASP A 74 -12.64 30.34 -13.67
N ARG A 75 -12.69 29.76 -12.46
CA ARG A 75 -12.20 30.37 -11.22
C ARG A 75 -11.60 29.31 -10.31
N GLN A 76 -10.42 29.61 -9.77
CA GLN A 76 -9.73 28.76 -8.81
C GLN A 76 -10.19 29.07 -7.37
N VAL A 77 -11.48 28.85 -7.08
CA VAL A 77 -12.06 28.99 -5.75
C VAL A 77 -12.56 27.65 -5.21
N ALA A 78 -12.53 27.48 -3.89
CA ALA A 78 -12.80 26.20 -3.26
C ALA A 78 -14.17 25.62 -3.62
N GLU A 79 -15.19 26.44 -3.76
CA GLU A 79 -16.54 26.01 -4.11
C GLU A 79 -16.61 25.38 -5.51
N ARG A 80 -15.84 25.90 -6.49
CA ARG A 80 -15.79 25.35 -7.85
C ARG A 80 -15.06 24.01 -7.88
N PHE A 81 -13.98 23.89 -7.12
CA PHE A 81 -13.27 22.61 -6.98
C PHE A 81 -14.18 21.55 -6.36
N GLN A 82 -14.82 21.83 -5.24
CA GLN A 82 -15.72 20.90 -4.56
C GLN A 82 -16.90 20.48 -5.45
N PHE A 83 -17.49 21.41 -6.20
CA PHE A 83 -18.58 21.11 -7.11
C PHE A 83 -18.15 20.15 -8.23
N PHE A 84 -16.99 20.40 -8.84
CA PHE A 84 -16.42 19.53 -9.86
C PHE A 84 -16.08 18.16 -9.29
N GLU A 85 -15.40 18.08 -8.14
CA GLU A 85 -15.04 16.85 -7.46
C GLU A 85 -16.27 15.97 -7.18
N GLN A 86 -17.33 16.54 -6.64
CA GLN A 86 -18.59 15.84 -6.37
C GLN A 86 -19.22 15.29 -7.66
N ALA A 87 -19.27 16.08 -8.72
CA ALA A 87 -19.82 15.65 -9.99
C ALA A 87 -19.03 14.47 -10.59
N VAL A 88 -17.69 14.50 -10.48
CA VAL A 88 -16.81 13.44 -10.98
C VAL A 88 -16.93 12.15 -10.17
N MET A 89 -17.08 12.23 -8.85
CA MET A 89 -17.23 11.07 -7.97
C MET A 89 -18.43 10.17 -8.33
N GLU A 90 -19.45 10.71 -8.96
CA GLU A 90 -20.65 9.98 -9.39
C GLU A 90 -20.49 9.28 -10.75
N ARG A 91 -19.35 9.47 -11.42
CA ARG A 91 -19.15 8.96 -12.79
C ARG A 91 -18.28 7.70 -12.82
N PRO A 92 -18.87 6.54 -13.07
CA PRO A 92 -18.14 5.27 -13.11
C PRO A 92 -17.13 5.17 -14.26
N GLU A 93 -17.26 5.99 -15.30
CA GLU A 93 -16.32 6.07 -16.41
C GLU A 93 -14.99 6.71 -16.01
N VAL A 94 -14.99 7.52 -14.93
CA VAL A 94 -13.80 8.18 -14.41
C VAL A 94 -13.12 7.26 -13.41
N LEU A 95 -11.98 6.69 -13.78
CA LEU A 95 -11.21 5.78 -12.91
C LEU A 95 -10.25 6.51 -11.98
N GLU A 96 -9.74 7.66 -12.40
CA GLU A 96 -8.81 8.50 -11.63
C GLU A 96 -9.12 9.97 -11.92
N CYS A 97 -9.04 10.80 -10.91
CA CYS A 97 -9.13 12.25 -11.03
C CYS A 97 -8.22 12.87 -9.97
N ASP A 98 -7.24 13.65 -10.41
CA ASP A 98 -6.27 14.31 -9.57
C ASP A 98 -6.34 15.82 -9.76
N VAL A 99 -6.26 16.58 -8.66
CA VAL A 99 -5.97 18.00 -8.68
C VAL A 99 -4.50 18.18 -9.03
N THR A 100 -4.20 19.06 -9.96
CA THR A 100 -2.82 19.24 -10.45
C THR A 100 -2.33 20.67 -10.28
N THR A 101 -1.01 20.81 -10.18
CA THR A 101 -0.32 22.10 -10.29
C THR A 101 0.16 22.26 -11.72
N GLY A 102 -0.35 23.21 -12.48
CA GLY A 102 0.09 23.37 -13.88
C GLY A 102 -0.94 24.10 -14.74
N PRO A 103 -0.98 23.81 -16.05
CA PRO A 103 -1.85 24.52 -16.99
C PRO A 103 -3.32 24.11 -16.89
N SER A 104 -3.64 23.04 -16.16
CA SER A 104 -5.00 22.57 -15.89
C SER A 104 -5.18 22.33 -14.40
N ASP A 105 -6.41 22.48 -13.92
CA ASP A 105 -6.75 22.29 -12.51
C ASP A 105 -6.91 20.79 -12.17
N PHE A 106 -7.43 20.00 -13.11
CA PHE A 106 -7.62 18.56 -12.95
C PHE A 106 -7.08 17.76 -14.13
N VAL A 107 -6.63 16.54 -13.82
CA VAL A 107 -6.33 15.51 -14.82
C VAL A 107 -7.13 14.27 -14.47
N MET A 108 -7.87 13.73 -15.44
CA MET A 108 -8.69 12.54 -15.28
C MET A 108 -8.30 11.45 -16.23
N ARG A 109 -8.47 10.20 -15.79
CA ARG A 109 -8.44 9.02 -16.67
C ARG A 109 -9.84 8.45 -16.83
N VAL A 110 -10.39 8.61 -18.03
CA VAL A 110 -11.73 8.17 -18.41
C VAL A 110 -11.62 6.91 -19.26
N VAL A 111 -12.47 5.92 -19.00
CA VAL A 111 -12.58 4.68 -19.80
C VAL A 111 -13.98 4.53 -20.34
N VAL A 112 -14.07 4.22 -21.62
CA VAL A 112 -15.34 4.06 -22.33
C VAL A 112 -15.27 2.92 -23.36
N GLN A 113 -16.41 2.49 -23.84
CA GLN A 113 -16.51 1.40 -24.82
C GLN A 113 -15.93 1.79 -26.18
N ASP A 114 -16.25 3.00 -26.65
CA ASP A 114 -15.86 3.52 -27.96
C ASP A 114 -15.77 5.06 -27.95
N VAL A 115 -15.38 5.64 -29.07
CA VAL A 115 -15.26 7.10 -29.24
C VAL A 115 -16.60 7.80 -29.14
N ALA A 116 -17.68 7.19 -29.62
CA ALA A 116 -19.03 7.75 -29.53
C ALA A 116 -19.52 7.83 -28.08
N ALA A 117 -19.17 6.84 -27.25
CA ALA A 117 -19.43 6.87 -25.82
C ALA A 117 -18.66 8.02 -25.13
N TYR A 118 -17.41 8.27 -25.56
CA TYR A 118 -16.65 9.43 -25.05
C TYR A 118 -17.27 10.76 -25.49
N GLU A 119 -17.70 10.88 -26.74
CA GLU A 119 -18.37 12.10 -27.21
C GLU A 119 -19.65 12.41 -26.40
N ARG A 120 -20.45 11.36 -26.10
CA ARG A 120 -21.61 11.53 -25.21
C ARG A 120 -21.20 11.98 -23.79
N PHE A 121 -20.19 11.33 -23.20
CA PHE A 121 -19.66 11.73 -21.90
C PHE A 121 -19.20 13.18 -21.87
N GLN A 122 -18.47 13.63 -22.88
CA GLN A 122 -18.03 15.02 -22.98
C GLN A 122 -19.20 15.98 -23.12
N ARG A 123 -20.13 15.72 -24.04
CA ARG A 123 -21.27 16.62 -24.33
C ARG A 123 -22.30 16.65 -23.20
N GLU A 124 -22.61 15.52 -22.61
CA GLU A 124 -23.72 15.38 -21.66
C GLU A 124 -23.29 15.56 -20.21
N PHE A 125 -22.01 15.41 -19.94
CA PHE A 125 -21.45 15.56 -18.61
C PHE A 125 -20.43 16.69 -18.52
N LEU A 126 -19.24 16.56 -19.08
CA LEU A 126 -18.17 17.53 -18.85
C LEU A 126 -18.53 18.97 -19.27
N SER A 127 -19.15 19.13 -20.43
CA SER A 127 -19.55 20.46 -20.95
C SER A 127 -20.71 21.07 -20.19
N ARG A 128 -21.38 20.31 -19.30
CA ARG A 128 -22.50 20.78 -18.50
C ARG A 128 -22.12 21.11 -17.06
N ILE A 129 -20.92 20.76 -16.64
CA ILE A 129 -20.46 21.10 -15.29
C ILE A 129 -20.21 22.61 -15.24
N GLU A 130 -20.94 23.27 -14.34
CA GLU A 130 -20.78 24.71 -14.13
C GLU A 130 -19.37 25.02 -13.64
N GLY A 131 -18.71 25.99 -14.26
CA GLY A 131 -17.37 26.42 -13.93
C GLY A 131 -16.26 25.75 -14.74
N VAL A 132 -16.55 24.75 -15.57
CA VAL A 132 -15.57 24.22 -16.52
C VAL A 132 -15.36 25.22 -17.65
N SER A 133 -14.14 25.76 -17.75
CA SER A 133 -13.77 26.74 -18.80
C SER A 133 -13.21 26.09 -20.05
N SER A 134 -12.44 25.01 -19.87
CA SER A 134 -11.87 24.26 -21.00
C SER A 134 -11.57 22.82 -20.64
N THR A 135 -11.57 21.96 -21.69
CA THR A 135 -11.17 20.57 -21.60
C THR A 135 -10.24 20.23 -22.73
N ASN A 136 -9.17 19.48 -22.43
CA ASN A 136 -8.25 18.94 -23.43
C ASN A 136 -8.21 17.43 -23.28
N SER A 137 -8.58 16.71 -24.35
CA SER A 137 -8.74 15.25 -24.36
C SER A 137 -7.69 14.57 -25.22
N SER A 138 -6.91 13.66 -24.62
CA SER A 138 -5.89 12.88 -25.33
C SER A 138 -6.25 11.39 -25.26
N PHE A 139 -6.48 10.80 -26.42
CA PHE A 139 -6.77 9.37 -26.55
C PHE A 139 -5.49 8.55 -26.39
N ALA A 140 -5.46 7.64 -25.42
CA ALA A 140 -4.35 6.73 -25.21
C ALA A 140 -4.38 5.62 -26.28
N LEU A 141 -3.42 5.62 -27.20
CA LEU A 141 -3.37 4.66 -28.31
C LEU A 141 -2.99 3.26 -27.84
N LYS A 142 -2.00 3.16 -26.93
CA LYS A 142 -1.56 1.90 -26.32
C LYS A 142 -0.90 2.15 -24.97
N PRO A 143 -1.09 1.26 -23.99
CA PRO A 143 -0.29 1.30 -22.77
C PRO A 143 1.15 0.84 -23.10
N VAL A 144 2.15 1.62 -22.72
CA VAL A 144 3.57 1.25 -22.81
C VAL A 144 3.97 0.50 -21.52
N LYS A 145 3.47 0.95 -20.40
CA LYS A 145 3.72 0.36 -19.08
C LYS A 145 2.48 0.55 -18.20
N TYR A 146 2.06 -0.52 -17.55
CA TYR A 146 1.04 -0.47 -16.51
C TYR A 146 1.50 -1.33 -15.35
N ARG A 147 1.67 -0.74 -14.19
CA ARG A 147 2.01 -1.42 -12.93
C ARG A 147 1.21 -0.82 -11.81
N THR A 148 0.76 -1.67 -10.89
CA THR A 148 0.08 -1.28 -9.65
C THR A 148 0.98 -1.44 -8.43
N GLU A 149 2.15 -2.08 -8.62
CA GLU A 149 3.13 -2.34 -7.58
C GLU A 149 3.97 -1.08 -7.30
N PHE A 150 3.97 -0.63 -6.06
CA PHE A 150 4.87 0.43 -5.59
C PHE A 150 6.29 -0.10 -5.41
N PRO A 151 7.33 0.66 -5.81
CA PRO A 151 8.72 0.33 -5.51
C PRO A 151 9.03 0.59 -4.03
N LEU A 152 8.73 -0.41 -3.18
CA LEU A 152 8.93 -0.29 -1.74
C LEU A 152 10.43 -0.17 -1.42
N LEU A 153 10.81 0.91 -0.75
CA LEU A 153 12.16 1.14 -0.26
C LEU A 153 12.39 0.31 1.01
N ASP A 154 13.62 -0.19 1.17
CA ASP A 154 13.99 -0.80 2.43
C ASP A 154 14.00 0.25 3.55
N PRO A 155 13.53 -0.09 4.76
CA PRO A 155 13.55 0.84 5.86
C PRO A 155 15.01 1.26 6.18
N PRO A 156 15.23 2.50 6.65
CA PRO A 156 16.56 2.98 6.98
C PRO A 156 17.24 2.07 8.01
N ALA A 157 18.55 1.90 7.91
CA ALA A 157 19.35 0.95 8.70
C ALA A 157 19.20 1.10 10.25
N SER A 158 18.75 2.26 10.74
CA SER A 158 18.44 2.49 12.16
C SER A 158 17.29 1.62 12.68
N THR A 159 16.38 1.18 11.84
CA THR A 159 15.24 0.32 12.21
C THR A 159 15.64 -1.17 12.29
N ARG A 160 16.75 -1.55 11.65
CA ARG A 160 17.29 -2.92 11.70
C ARG A 160 17.77 -3.35 13.10
N ALA A 161 18.23 -2.41 13.93
CA ALA A 161 18.81 -2.70 15.26
C ALA A 161 17.78 -2.97 16.36
N ALA A 162 16.51 -2.59 16.17
CA ALA A 162 15.48 -2.72 17.21
C ALA A 162 14.83 -4.12 17.26
N SER A 163 14.82 -4.88 16.13
CA SER A 163 14.14 -6.18 16.05
C SER A 163 14.97 -7.35 16.59
N THR A 164 16.29 -7.15 16.84
CA THR A 164 17.22 -8.24 17.26
C THR A 164 17.44 -8.28 18.78
N ARG A 165 16.87 -7.36 19.58
CA ARG A 165 17.10 -7.28 21.03
C ARG A 165 15.93 -7.78 21.90
N SER A 166 15.43 -8.97 21.66
CA SER A 166 14.59 -9.66 22.66
C SER A 166 14.97 -11.13 22.87
N ARG A 167 16.27 -11.40 22.86
CA ARG A 167 16.77 -12.65 23.46
C ARG A 167 17.48 -12.28 24.74
N THR A 168 16.74 -12.23 25.83
CA THR A 168 17.30 -12.20 27.20
C THR A 168 18.11 -13.46 27.41
N PRO A 169 19.41 -13.37 27.73
CA PRO A 169 20.17 -14.56 28.11
C PRO A 169 19.69 -15.03 29.46
N GLY A 170 19.15 -16.25 29.49
CA GLY A 170 18.80 -16.91 30.72
C GLY A 170 19.95 -16.92 31.70
N THR A 171 19.72 -16.41 32.90
CA THR A 171 20.59 -16.45 34.04
C THR A 171 20.97 -17.91 34.34
N ARG A 172 22.20 -18.28 33.99
CA ARG A 172 22.81 -19.52 34.50
C ARG A 172 22.99 -19.38 36.02
N ARG A 173 22.18 -20.11 36.79
CA ARG A 173 22.39 -20.36 38.21
C ARG A 173 23.75 -21.05 38.38
N ARG A 174 24.67 -20.42 39.09
CA ARG A 174 25.92 -21.02 39.60
C ARG A 174 25.55 -22.10 40.65
N PRO A 175 26.13 -23.31 40.62
CA PRO A 175 26.00 -24.25 41.71
C PRO A 175 26.83 -23.79 42.94
N ALA A 176 26.22 -23.88 44.11
CA ALA A 176 26.84 -23.51 45.40
C ALA A 176 28.02 -24.44 45.72
N ALA A 177 29.16 -23.84 46.08
CA ALA A 177 30.33 -24.55 46.58
C ALA A 177 30.04 -25.11 47.97
N ARG A 178 30.11 -26.41 48.12
CA ARG A 178 30.09 -27.13 49.40
C ARG A 178 31.39 -26.81 50.13
N GLY A 179 31.33 -26.14 51.29
CA GLY A 179 32.42 -25.94 52.22
C GLY A 179 32.87 -27.25 52.83
N ARG A 180 34.16 -27.53 52.72
CA ARG A 180 34.86 -28.56 53.52
C ARG A 180 35.09 -27.99 54.92
N ARG A 181 34.51 -28.64 55.94
CA ARG A 181 34.87 -28.47 57.34
C ARG A 181 36.13 -29.31 57.60
N ALA A 182 37.16 -28.66 58.02
CA ALA A 182 38.31 -29.27 58.66
C ALA A 182 37.98 -29.59 60.10
N THR A 183 38.17 -30.79 60.52
CA THR A 183 38.23 -31.15 61.95
C THR A 183 39.66 -31.54 62.27
N ALA A 184 40.26 -30.74 63.14
CA ALA A 184 41.57 -30.99 63.74
C ALA A 184 41.45 -31.97 64.89
N ALA A 185 42.44 -32.79 64.98
CA ALA A 185 43.26 -33.21 66.09
C ALA A 185 42.60 -33.63 67.43
N GLY A 186 43.07 -34.65 67.91
CA GLY A 186 43.03 -35.01 69.31
C GLY A 186 43.89 -36.23 69.60
N ALA A 187 45.07 -35.98 70.01
CA ALA A 187 46.03 -36.97 70.48
C ALA A 187 45.57 -37.61 71.80
N ALA A 188 45.98 -38.81 72.10
CA ALA A 188 46.76 -39.22 73.26
C ALA A 188 46.38 -40.63 73.79
N ARG A 189 47.39 -41.44 73.82
CA ARG A 189 47.74 -42.40 74.92
C ARG A 189 46.79 -43.52 75.30
N LYS A 190 47.12 -44.69 75.11
CA LYS A 190 48.08 -45.64 75.76
C LYS A 190 48.14 -46.90 74.91
#